data_9e4378cb9a11cab8777791107c246b0b
#
_entry.id   9e4378cb9a11cab8777791107c246b0b
#
_cell.length_a   1.000
_cell.length_b   1.000
_cell.length_c   1.000
_cell.angle_alpha   90.00
_cell.angle_beta   90.00
_cell.angle_gamma   90.00
#
_symmetry.space_group_name_H-M   'P 1'
#
loop_
_entity.id
_entity.type
_entity.pdbx_description
1 polymer ?
#
loop_
_entity_poly.entity_id
_entity_poly.type
_entity_poly.pdbx_seq_one_letter_code
_entity_poly.pdbx_strand_id
1 'polypeptide(L)'
;MTDPLRFAYADPPYVGCSGFYDHPDTARWDDPAAHVELMARLDAEFDGWALSCSTPSLAQLLPGAPAGTRVGAWVKPFAAYKRNVRVAYTWEPVLWRRIAPRRDGDPVGRDHIAEPITMRRGLTGAKPDRFAAWVAVLLGWQVGDELVDVFPGTGAVGDYFDRPRLAL
;
A
#
# COMPACT_ATOMS: atom_id res chain seq x y z
N MET A 1 15.73 12.39 -21.62
CA MET A 1 15.60 11.66 -20.33
C MET A 1 14.54 12.40 -19.54
N THR A 2 13.46 11.75 -19.16
CA THR A 2 12.43 12.34 -18.28
C THR A 2 12.99 12.41 -16.86
N ASP A 3 12.67 13.47 -16.12
CA ASP A 3 13.06 13.56 -14.72
C ASP A 3 12.47 12.39 -13.91
N PRO A 4 13.19 11.90 -12.88
CA PRO A 4 12.70 10.87 -11.98
C PRO A 4 11.38 11.29 -11.36
N LEU A 5 10.40 10.38 -11.31
CA LEU A 5 9.16 10.60 -10.57
C LEU A 5 9.31 10.15 -9.14
N ARG A 6 8.48 10.73 -8.28
CA ARG A 6 8.47 10.47 -6.85
C ARG A 6 7.14 9.89 -6.40
N PHE A 7 7.16 8.67 -5.92
CA PHE A 7 5.98 7.92 -5.49
C PHE A 7 5.98 7.67 -4.00
N ALA A 8 4.81 7.40 -3.42
CA ALA A 8 4.66 7.03 -2.02
C ALA A 8 3.91 5.71 -1.85
N TYR A 9 4.33 4.95 -0.85
CA TYR A 9 3.56 3.85 -0.29
C TYR A 9 3.27 4.11 1.19
N ALA A 10 2.05 3.84 1.64
CA ALA A 10 1.63 4.00 3.02
C ALA A 10 0.86 2.77 3.52
N ASP A 11 1.25 2.26 4.69
CA ASP A 11 0.59 1.16 5.39
C ASP A 11 0.34 1.55 6.86
N PRO A 12 -0.51 2.59 7.09
CA PRO A 12 -0.81 3.03 8.45
C PRO A 12 -1.56 1.94 9.23
N PRO A 13 -1.59 2.00 10.56
CA PRO A 13 -2.51 1.19 11.34
C PRO A 13 -3.93 1.32 10.79
N TYR A 14 -4.61 0.19 10.53
CA TYR A 14 -5.96 0.23 9.97
C TYR A 14 -6.97 0.73 10.99
N VAL A 15 -8.05 1.36 10.52
CA VAL A 15 -9.13 1.85 11.39
C VAL A 15 -9.62 0.73 12.32
N GLY A 16 -9.64 1.00 13.63
CA GLY A 16 -9.97 0.03 14.68
C GLY A 16 -8.86 -0.97 15.01
N CYS A 17 -7.65 -0.78 14.51
CA CYS A 17 -6.51 -1.67 14.74
C CYS A 17 -5.33 -1.01 15.45
N SER A 18 -5.46 0.23 15.92
CA SER A 18 -4.37 0.97 16.59
C SER A 18 -3.81 0.23 17.81
N GLY A 19 -4.66 -0.47 18.54
CA GLY A 19 -4.28 -1.24 19.73
C GLY A 19 -3.34 -2.43 19.47
N PHE A 20 -3.03 -2.77 18.22
CA PHE A 20 -2.02 -3.77 17.88
C PHE A 20 -0.61 -3.19 17.81
N TYR A 21 -0.45 -1.88 17.95
CA TYR A 21 0.82 -1.18 17.83
C TYR A 21 1.14 -0.48 19.15
N ASP A 22 2.34 -0.67 19.66
CA ASP A 22 2.83 -0.05 20.90
C ASP A 22 3.53 1.29 20.60
N HIS A 23 2.73 2.29 20.16
CA HIS A 23 3.21 3.64 19.89
C HIS A 23 2.12 4.67 20.24
N PRO A 24 2.44 5.76 20.96
CA PRO A 24 1.43 6.72 21.44
C PRO A 24 0.60 7.38 20.32
N ASP A 25 1.17 7.56 19.15
CA ASP A 25 0.50 8.23 18.03
C ASP A 25 -0.41 7.30 17.20
N THR A 26 -0.50 6.02 17.54
CA THR A 26 -1.28 5.06 16.74
C THR A 26 -2.78 5.27 16.88
N ALA A 27 -3.26 5.76 18.03
CA ALA A 27 -4.68 5.97 18.30
C ALA A 27 -5.37 6.91 17.27
N ARG A 28 -4.63 7.86 16.69
CA ARG A 28 -5.17 8.75 15.64
C ARG A 28 -5.65 7.97 14.41
N TRP A 29 -5.07 6.81 14.13
CA TRP A 29 -5.41 6.00 12.95
C TRP A 29 -6.72 5.23 13.09
N ASP A 30 -7.35 5.24 14.27
CA ASP A 30 -8.72 4.71 14.44
C ASP A 30 -9.76 5.71 13.92
N ASP A 31 -9.38 6.96 13.64
CA ASP A 31 -10.21 7.94 12.98
C ASP A 31 -10.02 7.87 11.45
N PRO A 32 -11.09 7.56 10.67
CA PRO A 32 -11.02 7.58 9.21
C PRO A 32 -10.56 8.92 8.63
N ALA A 33 -10.81 10.03 9.31
CA ALA A 33 -10.37 11.36 8.87
C ALA A 33 -8.85 11.46 8.76
N ALA A 34 -8.09 10.83 9.66
CA ALA A 34 -6.63 10.80 9.60
C ALA A 34 -6.10 10.15 8.31
N HIS A 35 -6.78 9.10 7.83
CA HIS A 35 -6.43 8.44 6.56
C HIS A 35 -6.79 9.32 5.35
N VAL A 36 -7.92 10.02 5.41
CA VAL A 36 -8.33 10.97 4.35
C VAL A 36 -7.33 12.12 4.25
N GLU A 37 -6.91 12.70 5.39
CA GLU A 37 -5.86 13.72 5.44
C GLU A 37 -4.53 13.19 4.87
N LEU A 38 -4.17 11.95 5.22
CA LEU A 38 -2.97 11.32 4.66
C LEU A 38 -3.08 11.20 3.14
N MET A 39 -4.20 10.69 2.60
CA MET A 39 -4.39 10.58 1.15
C MET A 39 -4.30 11.94 0.46
N ALA A 40 -4.91 12.98 1.03
CA ALA A 40 -4.83 14.34 0.48
C ALA A 40 -3.40 14.89 0.47
N ARG A 41 -2.61 14.62 1.52
CA ARG A 41 -1.21 15.00 1.58
C ARG A 41 -0.37 14.25 0.55
N LEU A 42 -0.54 12.93 0.44
CA LEU A 42 0.16 12.12 -0.56
C LEU A 42 -0.16 12.58 -1.99
N ASP A 43 -1.42 12.96 -2.22
CA ASP A 43 -1.88 13.47 -3.52
C ASP A 43 -1.25 14.82 -3.89
N ALA A 44 -0.93 15.64 -2.91
CA ALA A 44 -0.30 16.95 -3.11
C ALA A 44 1.23 16.88 -3.24
N GLU A 45 1.88 15.88 -2.63
CA GLU A 45 3.35 15.83 -2.49
C GLU A 45 4.04 14.87 -3.47
N PHE A 46 3.30 13.93 -4.10
CA PHE A 46 3.87 12.85 -4.90
C PHE A 46 3.22 12.75 -6.30
N ASP A 47 3.95 12.19 -7.23
CA ASP A 47 3.49 11.91 -8.60
C ASP A 47 2.52 10.72 -8.69
N GLY A 48 2.35 10.03 -7.59
CA GLY A 48 1.39 8.95 -7.37
C GLY A 48 1.62 8.27 -6.03
N TRP A 49 0.60 7.61 -5.51
CA TRP A 49 0.63 6.99 -4.20
C TRP A 49 -0.22 5.73 -4.14
N ALA A 50 0.12 4.85 -3.20
CA ALA A 50 -0.66 3.68 -2.83
C ALA A 50 -0.79 3.59 -1.31
N LEU A 51 -1.97 3.26 -0.81
CA LEU A 51 -2.30 3.16 0.60
C LEU A 51 -3.02 1.84 0.88
N SER A 52 -2.44 1.00 1.74
CA SER A 52 -3.08 -0.21 2.23
C SER A 52 -4.13 0.10 3.28
N CYS A 53 -5.26 -0.62 3.24
CA CYS A 53 -6.28 -0.53 4.27
C CYS A 53 -6.97 -1.89 4.47
N SER A 54 -7.86 -1.99 5.47
CA SER A 54 -8.68 -3.18 5.66
C SER A 54 -9.98 -3.10 4.85
N THR A 55 -10.57 -4.25 4.53
CA THR A 55 -11.90 -4.29 3.87
C THR A 55 -12.99 -3.57 4.66
N PRO A 56 -13.06 -3.68 6.02
CA PRO A 56 -14.03 -2.88 6.79
C PRO A 56 -13.79 -1.37 6.70
N SER A 57 -12.55 -0.92 6.57
CA SER A 57 -12.21 0.50 6.49
C SER A 57 -12.56 1.11 5.11
N LEU A 58 -12.59 0.30 4.06
CA LEU A 58 -12.72 0.77 2.68
C LEU A 58 -13.93 1.69 2.48
N ALA A 59 -15.09 1.29 3.01
CA ALA A 59 -16.32 2.09 2.89
C ALA A 59 -16.26 3.43 3.63
N GLN A 60 -15.41 3.55 4.65
CA GLN A 60 -15.21 4.77 5.42
C GLN A 60 -14.21 5.72 4.74
N LEU A 61 -13.24 5.18 4.02
CA LEU A 61 -12.15 5.94 3.41
C LEU A 61 -12.50 6.45 2.01
N LEU A 62 -13.18 5.64 1.18
CA LEU A 62 -13.48 5.98 -0.20
C LEU A 62 -14.24 7.29 -0.40
N PRO A 63 -15.24 7.67 0.42
CA PRO A 63 -15.96 8.93 0.24
C PRO A 63 -15.08 10.18 0.36
N GLY A 64 -13.98 10.11 1.12
CA GLY A 64 -13.02 11.20 1.29
C GLY A 64 -11.76 11.08 0.43
N ALA A 65 -11.66 10.03 -0.38
CA ALA A 65 -10.47 9.83 -1.21
C ALA A 65 -10.41 10.85 -2.37
N PRO A 66 -9.21 11.29 -2.78
CA PRO A 66 -9.04 12.17 -3.94
C PRO A 66 -9.70 11.61 -5.21
N ALA A 67 -10.27 12.49 -6.04
CA ALA A 67 -10.90 12.10 -7.30
C ALA A 67 -9.92 11.33 -8.20
N GLY A 68 -10.38 10.24 -8.79
CA GLY A 68 -9.54 9.36 -9.61
C GLY A 68 -8.80 8.28 -8.83
N THR A 69 -8.98 8.20 -7.50
CA THR A 69 -8.50 7.06 -6.70
C THR A 69 -9.12 5.75 -7.19
N ARG A 70 -8.29 4.73 -7.33
CA ARG A 70 -8.68 3.37 -7.71
C ARG A 70 -8.46 2.42 -6.55
N VAL A 71 -9.12 1.26 -6.62
CA VAL A 71 -8.97 0.18 -5.64
C VAL A 71 -8.29 -0.99 -6.32
N GLY A 72 -7.16 -1.43 -5.76
CA GLY A 72 -6.54 -2.70 -6.07
C GLY A 72 -6.80 -3.72 -4.96
N ALA A 73 -6.62 -5.01 -5.25
CA ALA A 73 -6.84 -6.09 -4.30
C ALA A 73 -5.60 -6.97 -4.14
N TRP A 74 -5.07 -7.03 -2.93
CA TRP A 74 -4.11 -8.07 -2.56
C TRP A 74 -4.87 -9.25 -1.99
N VAL A 75 -5.02 -10.30 -2.79
CA VAL A 75 -5.69 -11.55 -2.41
C VAL A 75 -4.69 -12.47 -1.73
N LYS A 76 -5.08 -13.00 -0.56
CA LYS A 76 -4.29 -13.95 0.23
C LYS A 76 -4.84 -15.35 -0.02
N PRO A 77 -4.19 -16.19 -0.85
CA PRO A 77 -4.69 -17.53 -1.19
C PRO A 77 -4.86 -18.43 0.03
N PHE A 78 -4.06 -18.16 1.08
CA PHE A 78 -4.16 -18.82 2.36
C PHE A 78 -4.49 -17.79 3.45
N ALA A 79 -5.66 -17.91 4.08
CA ALA A 79 -6.07 -17.07 5.19
C ALA A 79 -6.43 -17.95 6.40
N ALA A 80 -5.83 -17.66 7.55
CA ALA A 80 -6.23 -18.28 8.81
C ALA A 80 -7.58 -17.70 9.25
N TYR A 81 -8.49 -18.58 9.65
CA TYR A 81 -9.74 -18.15 10.29
C TYR A 81 -9.43 -17.57 11.67
N LYS A 82 -9.83 -16.34 11.89
CA LYS A 82 -9.75 -15.71 13.22
C LYS A 82 -10.91 -16.19 14.07
N ARG A 83 -10.67 -16.37 15.38
CA ARG A 83 -11.71 -16.68 16.35
C ARG A 83 -12.84 -15.63 16.26
N ASN A 84 -14.09 -16.06 16.25
CA ASN A 84 -15.29 -15.23 16.16
C ASN A 84 -15.49 -14.51 14.79
N VAL A 85 -14.73 -14.85 13.76
CA VAL A 85 -14.94 -14.33 12.40
C VAL A 85 -15.50 -15.46 11.54
N ARG A 86 -16.78 -15.37 11.19
CA ARG A 86 -17.47 -16.39 10.38
C ARG A 86 -17.03 -16.39 8.92
N VAL A 87 -16.71 -15.22 8.36
CA VAL A 87 -16.22 -15.06 6.98
C VAL A 87 -14.80 -14.50 7.06
N ALA A 88 -13.82 -15.28 6.61
CA ALA A 88 -12.41 -14.88 6.66
C ALA A 88 -12.13 -13.68 5.75
N TYR A 89 -11.26 -12.77 6.22
CA TYR A 89 -10.72 -11.68 5.41
C TYR A 89 -9.58 -12.23 4.54
N THR A 90 -9.90 -12.52 3.29
CA THR A 90 -8.96 -13.17 2.35
C THR A 90 -8.29 -12.20 1.40
N TRP A 91 -8.57 -10.92 1.50
CA TRP A 91 -7.92 -9.89 0.71
C TRP A 91 -7.82 -8.57 1.47
N GLU A 92 -6.86 -7.75 1.06
CA GLU A 92 -6.68 -6.38 1.54
C GLU A 92 -6.78 -5.41 0.37
N PRO A 93 -7.58 -4.34 0.49
CA PRO A 93 -7.63 -3.29 -0.50
C PRO A 93 -6.36 -2.42 -0.44
N VAL A 94 -5.94 -1.97 -1.61
CA VAL A 94 -4.94 -0.93 -1.77
C VAL A 94 -5.58 0.20 -2.56
N LEU A 95 -5.79 1.33 -1.91
CA LEU A 95 -6.20 2.57 -2.56
C LEU A 95 -4.98 3.13 -3.28
N TRP A 96 -5.12 3.52 -4.53
CA TRP A 96 -3.99 4.06 -5.27
C TRP A 96 -4.42 5.08 -6.31
N ARG A 97 -3.53 6.00 -6.59
CA ARG A 97 -3.68 6.99 -7.64
C ARG A 97 -2.33 7.28 -8.28
N ARG A 98 -2.30 7.30 -9.60
CA ARG A 98 -1.19 7.86 -10.35
C ARG A 98 -1.61 9.24 -10.84
N ILE A 99 -0.81 10.25 -10.53
CA ILE A 99 -1.05 11.65 -10.86
C ILE A 99 -0.22 12.01 -12.10
N ALA A 100 1.04 11.61 -12.12
CA ALA A 100 1.90 11.81 -13.27
C ALA A 100 1.33 11.16 -14.55
N PRO A 101 1.50 11.78 -15.71
CA PRO A 101 1.09 11.20 -16.98
C PRO A 101 1.82 9.89 -17.26
N ARG A 102 1.22 9.08 -18.13
CA ARG A 102 1.84 7.83 -18.58
C ARG A 102 3.13 8.13 -19.36
N ARG A 103 4.16 7.32 -19.09
CA ARG A 103 5.46 7.37 -19.77
C ARG A 103 5.64 6.12 -20.63
N ASP A 104 6.53 6.23 -21.63
CA ASP A 104 7.00 5.07 -22.36
C ASP A 104 7.74 4.12 -21.40
N GLY A 105 7.49 2.80 -21.57
CA GLY A 105 8.06 1.80 -20.68
C GLY A 105 7.33 1.62 -19.35
N ASP A 106 6.25 2.36 -19.08
CA ASP A 106 5.44 2.12 -17.89
C ASP A 106 4.96 0.66 -17.83
N PRO A 107 5.13 -0.02 -16.68
CA PRO A 107 4.70 -1.39 -16.53
C PRO A 107 3.18 -1.53 -16.72
N VAL A 108 2.77 -2.64 -17.30
CA VAL A 108 1.35 -2.99 -17.48
C VAL A 108 1.03 -4.20 -16.63
N GLY A 109 -0.08 -4.14 -15.91
CA GLY A 109 -0.48 -5.23 -15.03
C GLY A 109 -1.94 -5.19 -14.65
N ARG A 110 -2.28 -6.02 -13.67
CA ARG A 110 -3.63 -6.16 -13.14
C ARG A 110 -3.79 -5.33 -11.87
N ASP A 111 -5.00 -4.92 -11.58
CA ASP A 111 -5.38 -4.24 -10.33
C ASP A 111 -5.54 -5.19 -9.14
N HIS A 112 -5.14 -6.44 -9.30
CA HIS A 112 -5.07 -7.40 -8.20
C HIS A 112 -3.81 -8.26 -8.29
N ILE A 113 -3.41 -8.79 -7.12
CA ILE A 113 -2.37 -9.81 -6.98
C ILE A 113 -2.86 -10.89 -6.02
N ALA A 114 -2.57 -12.15 -6.34
CA ALA A 114 -2.78 -13.28 -5.43
C ALA A 114 -1.41 -13.73 -4.91
N GLU A 115 -1.10 -13.40 -3.66
CA GLU A 115 0.19 -13.70 -3.04
C GLU A 115 0.01 -13.95 -1.54
N PRO A 116 0.56 -15.06 -0.99
CA PRO A 116 0.48 -15.32 0.44
C PRO A 116 1.26 -14.28 1.25
N ILE A 117 0.86 -14.11 2.52
CA ILE A 117 1.65 -13.33 3.47
C ILE A 117 3.02 -13.96 3.68
N THR A 118 4.04 -13.13 3.91
CA THR A 118 5.36 -13.64 4.28
C THR A 118 5.35 -14.07 5.74
N MET A 119 5.56 -15.36 5.98
CA MET A 119 5.72 -15.92 7.33
C MET A 119 7.19 -15.78 7.75
N ARG A 120 7.60 -14.61 8.20
CA ARG A 120 8.88 -14.44 8.92
C ARG A 120 8.63 -14.61 10.41
N ARG A 121 9.43 -15.42 11.11
CA ARG A 121 9.33 -15.61 12.57
C ARG A 121 9.35 -14.25 13.27
N GLY A 122 8.32 -13.95 14.05
CA GLY A 122 8.20 -12.73 14.86
C GLY A 122 7.59 -11.51 14.17
N LEU A 123 7.29 -11.56 12.86
CA LEU A 123 6.73 -10.43 12.11
C LEU A 123 5.45 -10.87 11.39
N THR A 124 4.31 -10.63 12.04
CA THR A 124 2.99 -10.88 11.42
C THR A 124 2.67 -9.74 10.44
N GLY A 125 2.37 -10.09 9.19
CA GLY A 125 1.85 -9.13 8.21
C GLY A 125 2.90 -8.44 7.31
N ALA A 126 4.16 -8.91 7.29
CA ALA A 126 5.16 -8.40 6.35
C ALA A 126 4.69 -8.61 4.90
N LYS A 127 4.74 -7.53 4.11
CA LYS A 127 4.36 -7.55 2.70
C LYS A 127 5.42 -8.35 1.91
N PRO A 128 5.05 -9.30 1.02
CA PRO A 128 6.01 -10.02 0.21
C PRO A 128 6.60 -9.14 -0.90
N ASP A 129 7.79 -9.48 -1.41
CA ASP A 129 8.46 -8.76 -2.50
C ASP A 129 7.55 -8.62 -3.74
N ARG A 130 6.74 -9.64 -4.05
CA ARG A 130 5.79 -9.59 -5.16
C ARG A 130 4.67 -8.58 -4.95
N PHE A 131 4.28 -8.32 -3.70
CA PHE A 131 3.36 -7.21 -3.39
C PHE A 131 4.00 -5.86 -3.72
N ALA A 132 5.25 -5.64 -3.31
CA ALA A 132 5.97 -4.41 -3.63
C ALA A 132 6.16 -4.23 -5.15
N ALA A 133 6.48 -5.30 -5.87
CA ALA A 133 6.53 -5.30 -7.34
C ALA A 133 5.19 -4.93 -7.97
N TRP A 134 4.08 -5.41 -7.42
CA TRP A 134 2.75 -5.07 -7.88
C TRP A 134 2.39 -3.60 -7.60
N VAL A 135 2.76 -3.06 -6.45
CA VAL A 135 2.61 -1.63 -6.15
C VAL A 135 3.39 -0.79 -7.17
N ALA A 136 4.61 -1.19 -7.55
CA ALA A 136 5.36 -0.54 -8.62
C ALA A 136 4.58 -0.51 -9.94
N VAL A 137 3.91 -1.61 -10.29
CA VAL A 137 3.04 -1.69 -11.49
C VAL A 137 1.86 -0.73 -11.40
N LEU A 138 1.17 -0.68 -10.26
CA LEU A 138 0.03 0.23 -10.06
C LEU A 138 0.43 1.70 -10.25
N LEU A 139 1.59 2.06 -9.73
CA LEU A 139 2.11 3.43 -9.77
C LEU A 139 2.80 3.77 -11.10
N GLY A 140 3.17 2.78 -11.90
CA GLY A 140 4.00 2.98 -13.10
C GLY A 140 5.43 3.37 -12.75
N TRP A 141 5.94 2.85 -11.61
CA TRP A 141 7.32 3.07 -11.18
C TRP A 141 8.32 2.43 -12.15
N GLN A 142 9.38 3.14 -12.48
CA GLN A 142 10.48 2.68 -13.33
C GLN A 142 11.80 2.78 -12.57
N VAL A 143 12.81 2.04 -13.02
CA VAL A 143 14.17 2.15 -12.48
C VAL A 143 14.68 3.59 -12.62
N GLY A 144 15.09 4.17 -11.50
CA GLY A 144 15.51 5.57 -11.42
C GLY A 144 14.48 6.48 -10.75
N ASP A 145 13.21 6.05 -10.61
CA ASP A 145 12.22 6.75 -9.81
C ASP A 145 12.45 6.50 -8.30
N GLU A 146 12.01 7.44 -7.48
CA GLU A 146 11.98 7.31 -6.02
C GLU A 146 10.67 6.66 -5.56
N LEU A 147 10.72 5.80 -4.54
CA LEU A 147 9.56 5.40 -3.77
C LEU A 147 9.82 5.63 -2.28
N VAL A 148 8.98 6.44 -1.66
CA VAL A 148 9.01 6.73 -0.21
C VAL A 148 8.05 5.78 0.50
N ASP A 149 8.56 4.94 1.40
CA ASP A 149 7.75 4.15 2.34
C ASP A 149 7.44 5.01 3.56
N VAL A 150 6.21 5.53 3.63
CA VAL A 150 5.79 6.50 4.67
C VAL A 150 5.61 5.83 6.03
N PHE A 151 5.33 4.53 6.04
CA PHE A 151 5.18 3.71 7.25
C PHE A 151 6.07 2.47 7.13
N PRO A 152 7.38 2.60 7.29
CA PRO A 152 8.32 1.53 6.95
C PRO A 152 8.09 0.23 7.74
N GLY A 153 7.59 0.31 8.97
CA GLY A 153 7.29 -0.87 9.78
C GLY A 153 8.43 -1.89 9.78
N THR A 154 8.26 -2.99 9.07
CA THR A 154 9.30 -4.02 8.90
C THR A 154 10.37 -3.66 7.86
N GLY A 155 10.22 -2.58 7.13
CA GLY A 155 11.06 -2.17 6.00
C GLY A 155 10.81 -2.96 4.71
N ALA A 156 9.92 -3.93 4.71
CA ALA A 156 9.80 -4.89 3.61
C ALA A 156 9.51 -4.26 2.24
N VAL A 157 8.71 -3.19 2.20
CA VAL A 157 8.41 -2.49 0.94
C VAL A 157 9.55 -1.56 0.57
N GLY A 158 10.03 -0.71 1.47
CA GLY A 158 11.17 0.18 1.23
C GLY A 158 12.40 -0.60 0.75
N ASP A 159 12.80 -1.63 1.48
CA ASP A 159 13.92 -2.50 1.14
C ASP A 159 13.82 -3.08 -0.28
N TYR A 160 12.60 -3.37 -0.76
CA TYR A 160 12.40 -3.87 -2.12
C TYR A 160 12.82 -2.84 -3.17
N PHE A 161 12.53 -1.56 -2.97
CA PHE A 161 12.84 -0.49 -3.93
C PHE A 161 14.29 -0.02 -3.82
N ASP A 162 14.91 -0.14 -2.67
CA ASP A 162 16.30 0.25 -2.42
C ASP A 162 17.33 -0.79 -2.94
N ARG A 163 16.89 -1.99 -3.31
CA ARG A 163 17.81 -3.02 -3.84
C ARG A 163 18.39 -2.60 -5.19
N PRO A 164 19.72 -2.76 -5.38
CA PRO A 164 20.31 -2.55 -6.70
C PRO A 164 19.64 -3.44 -7.75
N ARG A 165 19.12 -2.85 -8.80
CA ARG A 165 18.54 -3.59 -9.93
C ARG A 165 19.51 -3.52 -11.08
N LEU A 166 19.95 -4.69 -11.56
CA LEU A 166 20.65 -4.78 -12.82
C LEU A 166 19.67 -4.37 -13.91
N ALA A 167 20.02 -3.34 -14.68
CA ALA A 167 19.33 -3.06 -15.94
C ALA A 167 19.53 -4.27 -16.85
N LEU A 168 18.45 -4.98 -17.16
CA LEU A 168 18.45 -6.07 -18.14
C LEU A 168 18.33 -5.49 -19.54
#